data_336a332c9c1daf801ec9d132741c791b
#
_entry.id   336a332c9c1daf801ec9d132741c791b
#
_cell.length_a   1.000
_cell.length_b   1.000
_cell.length_c   1.000
_cell.angle_alpha   90.00
_cell.angle_beta   90.00
_cell.angle_gamma   90.00
#
_symmetry.space_group_name_H-M   'P 1'
#
loop_
_entity.id
_entity.type
_entity.pdbx_description
1 polymer ?
#
loop_
_entity_poly.entity_id
_entity_poly.type
_entity_poly.pdbx_seq_one_letter_code
_entity_poly.pdbx_strand_id
1 'polypeptide(L)'
;KLPSTQIFSSDVISYIDALSKEIKKDTRLKYFPDVAAFSFFCREANILQLKKHFIRNNRNRVGRGTVFHIAPSNIPVNFAFSLIAGLLSGNTNIVRVPSKSFEQVNIIVDAINSLSKISAHDPITNRIILVKYESSNDATKHFSLHCDVRVIWGGDQTINNIRKNAIDPRAFDVTFSDRFSISIINADRFVHELNQRKIALGFYNDTYLFDQNSCSAPHLIIWMGSAKNVKSSQNKFWDLLYQIIKKRYDFQPASAIDKMTNFYRQAIELDDIKHVETKDNLLWRVELKKLNKGIDRFKLNSGYFS
;
A
#
# COMPACT_ATOMS: atom_id res chain seq x y z
N LYS A 1 5.42 26.14 -14.69
CA LYS A 1 4.31 25.21 -14.36
C LYS A 1 3.49 24.95 -15.64
N LEU A 2 3.18 23.68 -15.95
CA LEU A 2 2.27 23.34 -17.03
C LEU A 2 0.80 23.58 -16.60
N PRO A 3 -0.10 23.97 -17.52
CA PRO A 3 -1.51 24.16 -17.18
C PRO A 3 -2.14 22.82 -16.76
N SER A 4 -3.08 22.88 -15.81
CA SER A 4 -3.85 21.71 -15.39
C SER A 4 -4.73 21.19 -16.54
N THR A 5 -4.97 19.87 -16.55
CA THR A 5 -5.85 19.22 -17.53
C THR A 5 -7.13 18.73 -16.88
N GLN A 6 -8.08 18.34 -17.72
CA GLN A 6 -9.29 17.70 -17.26
C GLN A 6 -8.96 16.37 -16.57
N ILE A 7 -9.68 16.05 -15.51
CA ILE A 7 -9.55 14.76 -14.84
C ILE A 7 -9.93 13.62 -15.80
N PHE A 8 -9.21 12.50 -15.73
CA PHE A 8 -9.42 11.33 -16.59
C PHE A 8 -9.45 11.71 -18.10
N SER A 9 -8.56 12.63 -18.54
CA SER A 9 -8.43 12.94 -19.98
C SER A 9 -8.04 11.70 -20.78
N SER A 10 -8.40 11.69 -22.06
CA SER A 10 -8.08 10.58 -22.99
C SER A 10 -6.59 10.29 -23.05
N ASP A 11 -5.78 11.35 -23.11
CA ASP A 11 -4.31 11.23 -23.23
C ASP A 11 -3.69 10.58 -21.98
N VAL A 12 -4.18 10.96 -20.79
CA VAL A 12 -3.76 10.34 -19.53
C VAL A 12 -4.15 8.87 -19.49
N ILE A 13 -5.37 8.52 -19.90
CA ILE A 13 -5.83 7.13 -19.91
C ILE A 13 -5.00 6.29 -20.89
N SER A 14 -4.76 6.82 -22.09
CA SER A 14 -3.93 6.17 -23.12
C SER A 14 -2.49 5.97 -22.62
N TYR A 15 -1.88 6.97 -22.00
CA TYR A 15 -0.55 6.87 -21.41
C TYR A 15 -0.46 5.82 -20.33
N ILE A 16 -1.44 5.76 -19.42
CA ILE A 16 -1.47 4.77 -18.33
C ILE A 16 -1.59 3.34 -18.89
N ASP A 17 -2.39 3.15 -19.93
CA ASP A 17 -2.49 1.85 -20.61
C ASP A 17 -1.20 1.48 -21.34
N ALA A 18 -0.54 2.45 -21.97
CA ALA A 18 0.78 2.25 -22.58
C ALA A 18 1.81 1.86 -21.50
N LEU A 19 1.78 2.47 -20.32
CA LEU A 19 2.63 2.12 -19.19
C LEU A 19 2.37 0.67 -18.74
N SER A 20 1.10 0.26 -18.64
CA SER A 20 0.75 -1.15 -18.36
C SER A 20 1.36 -2.11 -19.36
N LYS A 21 1.29 -1.76 -20.64
CA LYS A 21 1.85 -2.60 -21.73
C LYS A 21 3.37 -2.65 -21.69
N GLU A 22 4.03 -1.51 -21.40
CA GLU A 22 5.48 -1.43 -21.30
C GLU A 22 6.02 -2.26 -20.14
N ILE A 23 5.43 -2.15 -18.94
CA ILE A 23 5.80 -2.97 -17.79
C ILE A 23 5.69 -4.48 -18.08
N LYS A 24 4.70 -4.90 -18.86
CA LYS A 24 4.49 -6.33 -19.20
C LYS A 24 5.58 -6.91 -20.10
N LYS A 25 6.37 -6.08 -20.79
CA LYS A 25 7.51 -6.54 -21.60
C LYS A 25 8.70 -6.94 -20.73
N ASP A 26 8.78 -6.47 -19.50
CA ASP A 26 9.89 -6.74 -18.60
C ASP A 26 9.85 -8.19 -18.10
N THR A 27 10.89 -8.96 -18.39
CA THR A 27 10.99 -10.38 -18.01
C THR A 27 11.09 -10.58 -16.49
N ARG A 28 11.50 -9.56 -15.75
CA ARG A 28 11.59 -9.58 -14.27
C ARG A 28 10.21 -9.57 -13.63
N LEU A 29 9.16 -9.14 -14.34
CA LEU A 29 7.79 -9.00 -13.81
C LEU A 29 7.26 -10.27 -13.11
N LYS A 30 7.67 -11.45 -13.59
CA LYS A 30 7.25 -12.74 -13.02
C LYS A 30 7.68 -12.96 -11.57
N TYR A 31 8.69 -12.22 -11.10
CA TYR A 31 9.21 -12.31 -9.74
C TYR A 31 8.58 -11.28 -8.80
N PHE A 32 7.84 -10.31 -9.33
CA PHE A 32 7.30 -9.17 -8.57
C PHE A 32 5.78 -9.05 -8.74
N PRO A 33 5.00 -9.81 -7.93
CA PRO A 33 3.54 -9.82 -8.03
C PRO A 33 2.89 -8.46 -7.74
N ASP A 34 3.54 -7.61 -6.96
CA ASP A 34 3.12 -6.24 -6.68
C ASP A 34 3.21 -5.34 -7.91
N VAL A 35 4.30 -5.44 -8.70
CA VAL A 35 4.44 -4.74 -9.99
C VAL A 35 3.45 -5.28 -11.02
N ALA A 36 3.20 -6.60 -11.01
CA ALA A 36 2.19 -7.22 -11.87
C ALA A 36 0.78 -6.71 -11.54
N ALA A 37 0.45 -6.57 -10.25
CA ALA A 37 -0.81 -6.00 -9.79
C ALA A 37 -0.94 -4.52 -10.20
N PHE A 38 0.13 -3.73 -10.07
CA PHE A 38 0.16 -2.35 -10.54
C PHE A 38 -0.05 -2.25 -12.06
N SER A 39 0.65 -3.08 -12.85
CA SER A 39 0.46 -3.15 -14.30
C SER A 39 -0.98 -3.52 -14.67
N PHE A 40 -1.60 -4.47 -13.94
CA PHE A 40 -2.99 -4.83 -14.13
C PHE A 40 -3.94 -3.66 -13.81
N PHE A 41 -3.69 -2.94 -12.72
CA PHE A 41 -4.45 -1.74 -12.34
C PHE A 41 -4.42 -0.68 -13.44
N CYS A 42 -3.28 -0.46 -14.08
CA CYS A 42 -3.08 0.55 -15.12
C CYS A 42 -3.77 0.26 -16.45
N ARG A 43 -4.44 -0.90 -16.63
CA ARG A 43 -5.15 -1.21 -17.89
C ARG A 43 -6.31 -0.25 -18.11
N GLU A 44 -6.50 0.16 -19.36
CA GLU A 44 -7.56 1.07 -19.79
C GLU A 44 -8.93 0.69 -19.23
N ALA A 45 -9.31 -0.60 -19.30
CA ALA A 45 -10.61 -1.08 -18.82
C ALA A 45 -10.83 -0.77 -17.32
N ASN A 46 -9.79 -0.93 -16.47
CA ASN A 46 -9.88 -0.62 -15.06
C ASN A 46 -9.96 0.89 -14.82
N ILE A 47 -9.18 1.67 -15.55
CA ILE A 47 -9.19 3.15 -15.45
C ILE A 47 -10.54 3.71 -15.91
N LEU A 48 -11.14 3.16 -16.96
CA LEU A 48 -12.49 3.55 -17.41
C LEU A 48 -13.57 3.18 -16.39
N GLN A 49 -13.42 2.05 -15.69
CA GLN A 49 -14.30 1.69 -14.59
C GLN A 49 -14.18 2.67 -13.42
N LEU A 50 -12.97 3.07 -13.05
CA LEU A 50 -12.73 4.12 -12.04
C LEU A 50 -13.37 5.44 -12.50
N LYS A 51 -13.18 5.84 -13.74
CA LYS A 51 -13.77 7.06 -14.30
C LYS A 51 -15.28 7.10 -14.08
N LYS A 52 -16.00 5.99 -14.31
CA LYS A 52 -17.46 5.90 -14.09
C LYS A 52 -17.86 6.16 -12.63
N HIS A 53 -17.03 5.75 -11.66
CA HIS A 53 -17.30 6.01 -10.24
C HIS A 53 -17.06 7.46 -9.83
N PHE A 54 -16.03 8.10 -10.41
CA PHE A 54 -15.64 9.47 -10.03
C PHE A 54 -16.38 10.56 -10.80
N ILE A 55 -16.83 10.29 -12.03
CA ILE A 55 -17.56 11.26 -12.87
C ILE A 55 -19.06 10.92 -12.85
N ARG A 56 -19.69 11.07 -11.69
CA ARG A 56 -21.14 10.86 -11.55
C ARG A 56 -22.01 12.04 -11.98
N ASN A 57 -21.47 13.25 -11.97
CA ASN A 57 -22.16 14.46 -12.39
C ASN A 57 -21.30 15.17 -13.43
N ASN A 58 -21.83 15.57 -14.56
CA ASN A 58 -21.19 16.24 -15.70
C ASN A 58 -20.49 17.58 -15.32
N ARG A 59 -19.75 17.61 -14.20
CA ARG A 59 -18.99 18.77 -13.73
C ARG A 59 -17.61 18.76 -14.37
N ASN A 60 -17.27 19.83 -15.06
CA ASN A 60 -15.92 20.06 -15.52
C ASN A 60 -15.00 20.21 -14.32
N ARG A 61 -14.13 19.24 -14.10
CA ARG A 61 -13.10 19.26 -13.06
C ARG A 61 -11.74 19.25 -13.73
N VAL A 62 -10.84 20.06 -13.21
CA VAL A 62 -9.45 20.16 -13.67
C VAL A 62 -8.50 19.91 -12.50
N GLY A 63 -7.28 19.57 -12.82
CA GLY A 63 -6.22 19.42 -11.81
C GLY A 63 -5.95 20.70 -11.04
N ARG A 64 -5.36 20.57 -9.86
CA ARG A 64 -5.03 21.68 -8.98
C ARG A 64 -3.76 22.43 -9.42
N GLY A 65 -2.86 21.72 -10.11
CA GLY A 65 -1.55 22.27 -10.53
C GLY A 65 -0.43 21.25 -10.36
N THR A 66 0.60 21.61 -9.62
CA THR A 66 1.74 20.73 -9.32
C THR A 66 1.50 19.98 -8.03
N VAL A 67 1.57 18.64 -8.08
CA VAL A 67 1.48 17.77 -6.91
C VAL A 67 2.87 17.24 -6.58
N PHE A 68 3.29 17.41 -5.33
CA PHE A 68 4.51 16.82 -4.81
C PHE A 68 4.18 15.60 -3.96
N HIS A 69 4.63 14.43 -4.39
CA HIS A 69 4.36 13.15 -3.74
C HIS A 69 5.58 12.69 -2.95
N ILE A 70 5.39 12.44 -1.66
CA ILE A 70 6.38 11.86 -0.77
C ILE A 70 5.89 10.46 -0.43
N ALA A 71 6.37 9.46 -1.20
CA ALA A 71 5.99 8.07 -1.03
C ALA A 71 6.73 7.41 0.15
N PRO A 72 6.14 6.36 0.77
CA PRO A 72 6.79 5.61 1.83
C PRO A 72 7.93 4.77 1.26
N SER A 73 8.93 4.50 2.08
CA SER A 73 10.12 3.73 1.68
C SER A 73 9.98 2.22 1.84
N ASN A 74 8.91 1.74 2.47
CA ASN A 74 8.69 0.33 2.79
C ASN A 74 7.76 -0.41 1.80
N ILE A 75 7.08 0.32 0.91
CA ILE A 75 6.22 -0.25 -0.15
C ILE A 75 6.72 0.26 -1.50
N PRO A 76 7.53 -0.53 -2.22
CA PRO A 76 8.25 -0.07 -3.41
C PRO A 76 7.35 0.44 -4.54
N VAL A 77 6.14 -0.10 -4.71
CA VAL A 77 5.21 0.29 -5.81
C VAL A 77 4.30 1.48 -5.47
N ASN A 78 4.27 1.94 -4.21
CA ASN A 78 3.32 2.97 -3.77
C ASN A 78 3.49 4.30 -4.51
N PHE A 79 4.75 4.71 -4.78
CA PHE A 79 5.03 5.94 -5.53
C PHE A 79 4.32 5.96 -6.89
N ALA A 80 4.24 4.81 -7.54
CA ALA A 80 3.61 4.67 -8.85
C ALA A 80 2.08 4.80 -8.76
N PHE A 81 1.43 4.18 -7.79
CA PHE A 81 0.00 4.40 -7.55
C PHE A 81 -0.31 5.87 -7.23
N SER A 82 0.54 6.52 -6.43
CA SER A 82 0.41 7.94 -6.10
C SER A 82 0.55 8.82 -7.35
N LEU A 83 1.52 8.52 -8.22
CA LEU A 83 1.71 9.17 -9.52
C LEU A 83 0.46 9.04 -10.41
N ILE A 84 -0.06 7.81 -10.56
CA ILE A 84 -1.25 7.58 -11.40
C ILE A 84 -2.45 8.36 -10.88
N ALA A 85 -2.66 8.41 -9.57
CA ALA A 85 -3.72 9.22 -8.97
C ALA A 85 -3.57 10.71 -9.29
N GLY A 86 -2.34 11.24 -9.23
CA GLY A 86 -2.02 12.61 -9.59
C GLY A 86 -2.27 12.92 -11.07
N LEU A 87 -1.87 12.03 -11.98
CA LEU A 87 -2.12 12.15 -13.43
C LEU A 87 -3.61 12.09 -13.75
N LEU A 88 -4.35 11.11 -13.22
CA LEU A 88 -5.80 10.98 -13.41
C LEU A 88 -6.56 12.20 -12.89
N SER A 89 -6.03 12.87 -11.89
CA SER A 89 -6.58 14.13 -11.36
C SER A 89 -6.18 15.36 -12.18
N GLY A 90 -5.49 15.22 -13.32
CA GLY A 90 -5.14 16.30 -14.25
C GLY A 90 -3.97 17.18 -13.81
N ASN A 91 -3.07 16.68 -12.97
CA ASN A 91 -1.96 17.44 -12.38
C ASN A 91 -0.63 17.17 -13.06
N THR A 92 0.34 18.07 -12.83
CA THR A 92 1.77 17.82 -12.99
C THR A 92 2.29 17.21 -11.67
N ASN A 93 3.22 16.26 -11.75
CA ASN A 93 3.59 15.44 -10.61
C ASN A 93 5.11 15.45 -10.41
N ILE A 94 5.55 15.79 -9.21
CA ILE A 94 6.91 15.58 -8.72
C ILE A 94 6.82 14.44 -7.72
N VAL A 95 7.48 13.31 -7.98
CA VAL A 95 7.34 12.12 -7.16
C VAL A 95 8.70 11.73 -6.61
N ARG A 96 8.81 11.76 -5.28
CA ARG A 96 9.96 11.20 -4.60
C ARG A 96 9.83 9.68 -4.61
N VAL A 97 10.73 9.02 -5.35
CA VAL A 97 10.84 7.57 -5.34
C VAL A 97 11.57 7.08 -4.08
N PRO A 98 11.37 5.82 -3.63
CA PRO A 98 12.07 5.26 -2.49
C PRO A 98 13.59 5.41 -2.61
N SER A 99 14.25 5.82 -1.52
CA SER A 99 15.73 5.96 -1.48
C SER A 99 16.43 4.60 -1.48
N LYS A 100 15.82 3.57 -0.91
CA LYS A 100 16.30 2.18 -0.99
C LYS A 100 16.25 1.67 -2.43
N SER A 101 17.18 0.81 -2.78
CA SER A 101 17.19 0.17 -4.09
C SER A 101 16.20 -1.00 -4.09
N PHE A 102 15.23 -0.95 -4.98
CA PHE A 102 14.23 -2.00 -5.22
C PHE A 102 14.11 -2.25 -6.72
N GLU A 103 14.18 -3.50 -7.13
CA GLU A 103 13.94 -3.87 -8.54
C GLU A 103 12.54 -3.48 -9.03
N GLN A 104 11.53 -3.52 -8.17
CA GLN A 104 10.19 -3.06 -8.47
C GLN A 104 10.16 -1.58 -8.91
N VAL A 105 10.95 -0.74 -8.23
CA VAL A 105 11.08 0.69 -8.58
C VAL A 105 11.75 0.82 -9.93
N ASN A 106 12.84 0.06 -10.17
CA ASN A 106 13.58 0.11 -11.42
C ASN A 106 12.69 -0.29 -12.61
N ILE A 107 11.93 -1.39 -12.52
CA ILE A 107 11.02 -1.84 -13.58
C ILE A 107 10.03 -0.73 -13.99
N ILE A 108 9.43 -0.06 -13.00
CA ILE A 108 8.43 0.98 -13.26
C ILE A 108 9.09 2.25 -13.81
N VAL A 109 10.24 2.65 -13.27
CA VAL A 109 11.00 3.83 -13.73
C VAL A 109 11.52 3.61 -15.15
N ASP A 110 12.04 2.42 -15.45
CA ASP A 110 12.51 2.05 -16.80
C ASP A 110 11.36 2.12 -17.82
N ALA A 111 10.17 1.64 -17.46
CA ALA A 111 8.98 1.73 -18.32
C ALA A 111 8.54 3.19 -18.56
N ILE A 112 8.54 4.05 -17.52
CA ILE A 112 8.25 5.48 -17.67
C ILE A 112 9.29 6.14 -18.58
N ASN A 113 10.58 5.86 -18.39
CA ASN A 113 11.66 6.39 -19.20
C ASN A 113 11.61 5.87 -20.66
N SER A 114 11.14 4.66 -20.88
CA SER A 114 10.93 4.14 -22.24
C SER A 114 9.82 4.90 -22.96
N LEU A 115 8.72 5.18 -22.28
CA LEU A 115 7.62 5.96 -22.85
C LEU A 115 7.99 7.42 -23.09
N SER A 116 8.89 8.02 -22.31
CA SER A 116 9.34 9.39 -22.50
C SER A 116 10.16 9.61 -23.80
N LYS A 117 10.57 8.53 -24.44
CA LYS A 117 11.25 8.59 -25.75
C LYS A 117 10.28 8.59 -26.93
N ILE A 118 8.98 8.48 -26.67
CA ILE A 118 7.93 8.39 -27.69
C ILE A 118 7.19 9.73 -27.72
N SER A 119 7.35 10.53 -28.77
CA SER A 119 6.80 11.87 -28.89
C SER A 119 5.28 11.95 -28.71
N ALA A 120 4.54 10.92 -29.09
CA ALA A 120 3.10 10.81 -28.84
C ALA A 120 2.73 10.87 -27.34
N HIS A 121 3.67 10.61 -26.44
CA HIS A 121 3.47 10.64 -24.99
C HIS A 121 3.96 11.92 -24.32
N ASP A 122 4.60 12.84 -25.05
CA ASP A 122 5.17 14.09 -24.52
C ASP A 122 4.17 14.92 -23.68
N PRO A 123 2.88 15.05 -24.05
CA PRO A 123 1.93 15.82 -23.25
C PRO A 123 1.78 15.31 -21.80
N ILE A 124 2.06 14.02 -21.57
CA ILE A 124 1.94 13.39 -20.26
C ILE A 124 3.31 13.19 -19.61
N THR A 125 4.33 12.78 -20.36
CA THR A 125 5.68 12.59 -19.82
C THR A 125 6.27 13.89 -19.27
N ASN A 126 6.00 15.02 -19.91
CA ASN A 126 6.38 16.34 -19.41
C ASN A 126 5.69 16.75 -18.10
N ARG A 127 4.70 15.97 -17.63
CA ARG A 127 4.00 16.16 -16.34
C ARG A 127 4.53 15.24 -15.24
N ILE A 128 5.59 14.50 -15.52
CA ILE A 128 6.16 13.51 -14.59
C ILE A 128 7.61 13.90 -14.31
N ILE A 129 7.91 14.15 -13.05
CA ILE A 129 9.27 14.36 -12.56
C ILE A 129 9.51 13.36 -11.44
N LEU A 130 10.38 12.40 -11.67
CA LEU A 130 10.80 11.44 -10.63
C LEU A 130 12.08 11.96 -10.00
N VAL A 131 12.11 12.05 -8.68
CA VAL A 131 13.27 12.52 -7.91
C VAL A 131 13.69 11.52 -6.86
N LYS A 132 14.99 11.38 -6.67
CA LYS A 132 15.58 10.55 -5.62
C LYS A 132 16.56 11.38 -4.80
N TYR A 133 16.32 11.47 -3.51
CA TYR A 133 17.18 12.20 -2.57
C TYR A 133 16.99 11.66 -1.15
N GLU A 134 17.98 11.95 -0.28
CA GLU A 134 17.92 11.53 1.12
C GLU A 134 17.01 12.46 1.95
N SER A 135 16.46 11.93 3.06
CA SER A 135 15.47 12.63 3.89
C SER A 135 15.98 13.92 4.57
N SER A 136 17.28 14.05 4.74
CA SER A 136 17.93 15.21 5.37
C SER A 136 18.12 16.40 4.43
N ASN A 137 17.66 16.30 3.19
CA ASN A 137 17.98 17.25 2.13
C ASN A 137 16.96 18.41 2.07
N ASP A 138 17.44 19.60 1.73
CA ASP A 138 16.63 20.79 1.44
C ASP A 138 15.67 20.61 0.25
N ALA A 139 15.82 19.55 -0.54
CA ALA A 139 14.95 19.24 -1.66
C ALA A 139 13.47 19.13 -1.25
N THR A 140 13.17 18.52 -0.09
CA THR A 140 11.78 18.47 0.42
C THR A 140 11.23 19.85 0.68
N LYS A 141 12.02 20.77 1.25
CA LYS A 141 11.64 22.15 1.48
C LYS A 141 11.41 22.87 0.15
N HIS A 142 12.34 22.72 -0.79
CA HIS A 142 12.23 23.33 -2.12
C HIS A 142 10.95 22.90 -2.85
N PHE A 143 10.70 21.60 -2.98
CA PHE A 143 9.50 21.12 -3.68
C PHE A 143 8.20 21.45 -2.94
N SER A 144 8.23 21.51 -1.60
CA SER A 144 7.08 21.93 -0.79
C SER A 144 6.66 23.38 -1.10
N LEU A 145 7.60 24.30 -1.27
CA LEU A 145 7.32 25.70 -1.60
C LEU A 145 6.78 25.90 -3.03
N HIS A 146 7.01 24.92 -3.92
CA HIS A 146 6.66 25.06 -5.34
C HIS A 146 5.49 24.18 -5.78
N CYS A 147 4.90 23.40 -4.87
CA CYS A 147 3.73 22.58 -5.17
C CYS A 147 2.42 23.30 -4.81
N ASP A 148 1.34 22.89 -5.46
CA ASP A 148 -0.02 23.33 -5.16
C ASP A 148 -0.73 22.30 -4.26
N VAL A 149 -0.27 21.04 -4.26
CA VAL A 149 -0.70 19.97 -3.37
C VAL A 149 0.52 19.17 -2.94
N ARG A 150 0.64 18.86 -1.66
CA ARG A 150 1.66 17.94 -1.16
C ARG A 150 0.99 16.66 -0.62
N VAL A 151 1.30 15.54 -1.25
CA VAL A 151 0.82 14.21 -0.86
C VAL A 151 1.87 13.53 0.00
N ILE A 152 1.53 13.22 1.24
CA ILE A 152 2.46 12.63 2.22
C ILE A 152 1.96 11.27 2.66
N TRP A 153 2.77 10.24 2.41
CA TRP A 153 2.57 8.88 2.90
C TRP A 153 3.55 8.58 4.02
N GLY A 154 3.09 8.16 5.18
CA GLY A 154 3.97 7.80 6.29
C GLY A 154 3.28 7.82 7.64
N GLY A 155 3.97 7.39 8.68
CA GLY A 155 3.48 7.49 10.05
C GLY A 155 3.38 8.92 10.55
N ASP A 156 2.65 9.14 11.64
CA ASP A 156 2.35 10.47 12.19
C ASP A 156 3.60 11.32 12.41
N GLN A 157 4.68 10.73 12.92
CA GLN A 157 5.93 11.44 13.13
C GLN A 157 6.54 11.93 11.82
N THR A 158 6.51 11.11 10.77
CA THR A 158 7.00 11.48 9.43
C THR A 158 6.17 12.62 8.84
N ILE A 159 4.85 12.51 8.93
CA ILE A 159 3.92 13.54 8.45
C ILE A 159 4.18 14.86 9.17
N ASN A 160 4.29 14.83 10.51
CA ASN A 160 4.55 16.02 11.31
C ASN A 160 5.91 16.65 11.00
N ASN A 161 6.94 15.84 10.74
CA ASN A 161 8.26 16.36 10.35
C ASN A 161 8.23 17.01 8.95
N ILE A 162 7.53 16.40 8.00
CA ILE A 162 7.40 16.98 6.65
C ILE A 162 6.59 18.29 6.70
N ARG A 163 5.55 18.35 7.52
CA ARG A 163 4.71 19.55 7.71
C ARG A 163 5.46 20.75 8.28
N LYS A 164 6.61 20.56 8.90
CA LYS A 164 7.50 21.68 9.31
C LYS A 164 8.03 22.47 8.12
N ASN A 165 8.07 21.87 6.92
CA ASN A 165 8.41 22.60 5.70
C ASN A 165 7.20 23.41 5.24
N ALA A 166 7.36 24.71 5.09
CA ALA A 166 6.32 25.59 4.60
C ALA A 166 5.84 25.19 3.20
N ILE A 167 4.57 25.43 2.93
CA ILE A 167 3.95 25.36 1.61
C ILE A 167 3.37 26.73 1.27
N ASP A 168 3.08 26.97 -0.01
CA ASP A 168 2.37 28.18 -0.44
C ASP A 168 1.02 28.30 0.31
N PRO A 169 0.57 29.51 0.70
CA PRO A 169 -0.70 29.70 1.42
C PRO A 169 -1.94 29.14 0.71
N ARG A 170 -1.89 28.95 -0.61
CA ARG A 170 -2.96 28.34 -1.40
C ARG A 170 -2.82 26.83 -1.59
N ALA A 171 -1.66 26.26 -1.21
CA ALA A 171 -1.40 24.84 -1.26
C ALA A 171 -1.99 24.15 -0.03
N PHE A 172 -2.15 22.81 -0.11
CA PHE A 172 -2.61 22.01 1.01
C PHE A 172 -1.99 20.61 1.00
N ASP A 173 -1.99 19.98 2.18
CA ASP A 173 -1.53 18.61 2.39
C ASP A 173 -2.67 17.61 2.21
N VAL A 174 -2.39 16.52 1.51
CA VAL A 174 -3.16 15.28 1.53
C VAL A 174 -2.30 14.22 2.22
N THR A 175 -2.71 13.77 3.39
CA THR A 175 -1.92 12.85 4.20
C THR A 175 -2.54 11.47 4.26
N PHE A 176 -1.70 10.46 4.10
CA PHE A 176 -2.03 9.04 4.28
C PHE A 176 -1.19 8.50 5.44
N SER A 177 -1.73 8.66 6.65
CA SER A 177 -1.08 8.17 7.86
C SER A 177 -1.16 6.65 7.93
N ASP A 178 -0.25 6.09 8.71
CA ASP A 178 -0.30 4.69 9.07
C ASP A 178 -1.61 4.36 9.81
N ARG A 179 -2.10 3.14 9.59
CA ARG A 179 -3.39 2.70 10.13
C ARG A 179 -3.23 1.36 10.84
N PHE A 180 -4.08 1.15 11.82
CA PHE A 180 -4.28 -0.15 12.43
C PHE A 180 -5.56 -0.76 11.87
N SER A 181 -5.42 -1.75 11.00
CA SER A 181 -6.56 -2.41 10.38
C SER A 181 -6.92 -3.70 11.10
N ILE A 182 -8.21 -4.00 11.09
CA ILE A 182 -8.78 -5.19 11.73
C ILE A 182 -9.49 -6.05 10.68
N SER A 183 -9.60 -7.35 10.98
CA SER A 183 -10.45 -8.27 10.23
C SER A 183 -11.53 -8.83 11.18
N ILE A 184 -12.78 -8.88 10.71
CA ILE A 184 -13.88 -9.48 11.46
C ILE A 184 -14.34 -10.71 10.69
N ILE A 185 -14.28 -11.87 11.34
CA ILE A 185 -14.68 -13.15 10.75
C ILE A 185 -15.89 -13.71 11.49
N ASN A 186 -16.98 -13.91 10.75
CA ASN A 186 -18.16 -14.60 11.29
C ASN A 186 -17.92 -16.11 11.24
N ALA A 187 -17.65 -16.70 12.40
CA ALA A 187 -17.33 -18.11 12.56
C ALA A 187 -18.52 -19.03 12.24
N ASP A 188 -19.74 -18.60 12.55
CA ASP A 188 -20.94 -19.42 12.28
C ASP A 188 -21.21 -19.54 10.77
N ARG A 189 -20.82 -18.51 9.98
CA ARG A 189 -20.84 -18.60 8.52
C ARG A 189 -19.64 -19.34 7.96
N PHE A 190 -18.46 -19.08 8.50
CA PHE A 190 -17.21 -19.69 8.02
C PHE A 190 -17.24 -21.23 8.12
N VAL A 191 -17.83 -21.80 9.19
CA VAL A 191 -17.95 -23.25 9.37
C VAL A 191 -18.69 -23.92 8.21
N HIS A 192 -19.70 -23.24 7.65
CA HIS A 192 -20.54 -23.74 6.55
C HIS A 192 -20.06 -23.33 5.17
N GLU A 193 -18.97 -22.55 5.08
CA GLU A 193 -18.43 -22.09 3.79
C GLU A 193 -17.77 -23.25 3.03
N LEU A 194 -18.21 -23.47 1.79
CA LEU A 194 -17.71 -24.53 0.93
C LEU A 194 -16.26 -24.28 0.48
N ASN A 195 -15.85 -23.01 0.39
CA ASN A 195 -14.55 -22.65 -0.14
C ASN A 195 -13.69 -21.88 0.88
N GLN A 196 -13.55 -22.44 2.09
CA GLN A 196 -12.76 -21.86 3.18
C GLN A 196 -11.29 -21.57 2.77
N ARG A 197 -10.74 -22.38 1.85
CA ARG A 197 -9.38 -22.16 1.31
C ARG A 197 -9.28 -20.85 0.51
N LYS A 198 -10.33 -20.47 -0.21
CA LYS A 198 -10.37 -19.18 -0.96
C LYS A 198 -10.35 -18.00 0.01
N ILE A 199 -11.04 -18.09 1.15
CA ILE A 199 -11.01 -17.05 2.19
C ILE A 199 -9.60 -16.94 2.77
N ALA A 200 -8.96 -18.08 3.14
CA ALA A 200 -7.60 -18.06 3.64
C ALA A 200 -6.59 -17.52 2.59
N LEU A 201 -6.79 -17.81 1.31
CA LEU A 201 -5.98 -17.23 0.22
C LEU A 201 -6.21 -15.72 0.06
N GLY A 202 -7.45 -15.24 0.17
CA GLY A 202 -7.75 -13.81 0.18
C GLY A 202 -7.02 -13.11 1.33
N PHE A 203 -7.10 -13.68 2.54
CA PHE A 203 -6.40 -13.15 3.71
C PHE A 203 -4.86 -13.17 3.55
N TYR A 204 -4.29 -14.21 2.94
CA TYR A 204 -2.87 -14.24 2.56
C TYR A 204 -2.51 -13.07 1.63
N ASN A 205 -3.34 -12.81 0.62
CA ASN A 205 -3.10 -11.72 -0.32
C ASN A 205 -3.19 -10.35 0.36
N ASP A 206 -4.10 -10.18 1.31
CA ASP A 206 -4.28 -8.92 2.05
C ASP A 206 -3.17 -8.67 3.10
N THR A 207 -2.41 -9.72 3.46
CA THR A 207 -1.40 -9.65 4.53
C THR A 207 0.02 -9.92 4.01
N TYR A 208 0.30 -11.14 3.60
CA TYR A 208 1.67 -11.61 3.33
C TYR A 208 2.28 -11.11 2.03
N LEU A 209 1.50 -10.74 1.00
CA LEU A 209 2.05 -10.25 -0.27
C LEU A 209 2.90 -8.98 -0.11
N PHE A 210 2.65 -8.19 0.92
CA PHE A 210 3.37 -6.96 1.23
C PHE A 210 3.97 -7.01 2.64
N ASP A 211 4.34 -8.19 3.14
CA ASP A 211 4.88 -8.39 4.48
C ASP A 211 4.03 -7.74 5.59
N GLN A 212 2.71 -7.68 5.38
CA GLN A 212 1.76 -7.01 6.28
C GLN A 212 2.01 -5.49 6.46
N ASN A 213 2.74 -4.85 5.51
CA ASN A 213 3.07 -3.43 5.55
C ASN A 213 1.97 -2.53 4.97
N SER A 214 0.97 -3.08 4.28
CA SER A 214 -0.13 -2.29 3.73
C SER A 214 -0.97 -1.68 4.84
N CYS A 215 -1.42 -0.44 4.67
CA CYS A 215 -2.30 0.22 5.64
C CYS A 215 -3.64 -0.50 5.84
N SER A 216 -4.05 -1.33 4.89
CA SER A 216 -5.25 -2.19 4.95
C SER A 216 -4.98 -3.60 5.47
N ALA A 217 -3.71 -3.99 5.70
CA ALA A 217 -3.38 -5.31 6.21
C ALA A 217 -3.87 -5.45 7.67
N PRO A 218 -4.72 -6.41 7.99
CA PRO A 218 -5.20 -6.59 9.36
C PRO A 218 -4.09 -7.09 10.29
N HIS A 219 -4.06 -6.49 11.48
CA HIS A 219 -3.19 -6.89 12.59
C HIS A 219 -3.98 -7.49 13.75
N LEU A 220 -5.26 -7.17 13.86
CA LEU A 220 -6.19 -7.72 14.84
C LEU A 220 -7.31 -8.47 14.14
N ILE A 221 -7.58 -9.70 14.60
CA ILE A 221 -8.63 -10.54 14.05
C ILE A 221 -9.70 -10.78 15.11
N ILE A 222 -10.92 -10.31 14.84
CA ILE A 222 -12.08 -10.47 15.70
C ILE A 222 -12.95 -11.60 15.18
N TRP A 223 -13.16 -12.60 16.01
CA TRP A 223 -14.03 -13.74 15.70
C TRP A 223 -15.40 -13.54 16.34
N MET A 224 -16.45 -13.65 15.53
CA MET A 224 -17.84 -13.53 15.96
C MET A 224 -18.58 -14.86 15.75
N GLY A 225 -19.40 -15.26 16.72
CA GLY A 225 -20.21 -16.48 16.67
C GLY A 225 -20.23 -17.26 17.96
N SER A 226 -20.80 -18.48 17.93
CA SER A 226 -20.81 -19.38 19.06
C SER A 226 -19.41 -19.84 19.44
N ALA A 227 -19.10 -20.04 20.72
CA ALA A 227 -17.76 -20.43 21.17
C ALA A 227 -17.25 -21.72 20.48
N LYS A 228 -18.15 -22.69 20.24
CA LYS A 228 -17.85 -23.92 19.53
C LYS A 228 -17.40 -23.64 18.08
N ASN A 229 -18.15 -22.82 17.36
CA ASN A 229 -17.85 -22.51 15.96
C ASN A 229 -16.63 -21.60 15.83
N VAL A 230 -16.41 -20.67 16.78
CA VAL A 230 -15.19 -19.84 16.83
C VAL A 230 -13.97 -20.73 16.93
N LYS A 231 -13.90 -21.66 17.90
CA LYS A 231 -12.75 -22.56 18.07
C LYS A 231 -12.50 -23.44 16.83
N SER A 232 -13.57 -24.00 16.26
CA SER A 232 -13.47 -24.83 15.05
C SER A 232 -12.99 -24.02 13.84
N SER A 233 -13.55 -22.82 13.65
CA SER A 233 -13.20 -21.93 12.55
C SER A 233 -11.77 -21.42 12.65
N GLN A 234 -11.31 -21.03 13.84
CA GLN A 234 -9.94 -20.63 14.09
C GLN A 234 -8.96 -21.71 13.68
N ASN A 235 -9.14 -22.94 14.19
CA ASN A 235 -8.25 -24.05 13.88
C ASN A 235 -8.17 -24.28 12.36
N LYS A 236 -9.31 -24.36 11.70
CA LYS A 236 -9.38 -24.62 10.25
C LYS A 236 -8.77 -23.47 9.42
N PHE A 237 -9.12 -22.23 9.75
CA PHE A 237 -8.62 -21.05 9.04
C PHE A 237 -7.10 -20.92 9.14
N TRP A 238 -6.57 -21.01 10.36
CA TRP A 238 -5.13 -20.85 10.58
C TRP A 238 -4.32 -22.00 9.98
N ASP A 239 -4.86 -23.21 9.96
CA ASP A 239 -4.21 -24.34 9.28
C ASP A 239 -4.18 -24.15 7.76
N LEU A 240 -5.29 -23.72 7.16
CA LEU A 240 -5.35 -23.41 5.73
C LEU A 240 -4.41 -22.26 5.36
N LEU A 241 -4.40 -21.21 6.16
CA LEU A 241 -3.51 -20.07 5.96
C LEU A 241 -2.03 -20.50 6.07
N TYR A 242 -1.67 -21.24 7.11
CA TYR A 242 -0.31 -21.74 7.29
C TYR A 242 0.17 -22.60 6.11
N GLN A 243 -0.68 -23.47 5.57
CA GLN A 243 -0.35 -24.27 4.38
C GLN A 243 -0.06 -23.39 3.15
N ILE A 244 -0.74 -22.26 3.02
CA ILE A 244 -0.52 -21.30 1.93
C ILE A 244 0.81 -20.55 2.14
N ILE A 245 1.02 -20.06 3.36
CA ILE A 245 2.23 -19.31 3.75
C ILE A 245 3.48 -20.18 3.51
N LYS A 246 3.49 -21.40 4.04
CA LYS A 246 4.64 -22.32 3.91
C LYS A 246 5.07 -22.57 2.47
N LYS A 247 4.15 -22.46 1.51
CA LYS A 247 4.42 -22.71 0.09
C LYS A 247 4.81 -21.45 -0.70
N ARG A 248 4.44 -20.25 -0.22
CA ARG A 248 4.47 -19.03 -1.04
C ARG A 248 5.24 -17.88 -0.43
N TYR A 249 5.43 -17.90 0.89
CA TYR A 249 6.03 -16.76 1.58
C TYR A 249 7.52 -16.99 1.82
N ASP A 250 8.33 -16.06 1.34
CA ASP A 250 9.77 -16.03 1.58
C ASP A 250 10.03 -15.26 2.88
N PHE A 251 10.33 -16.00 3.95
CA PHE A 251 10.44 -15.46 5.29
C PHE A 251 11.86 -14.97 5.57
N GLN A 252 11.99 -13.72 5.99
CA GLN A 252 13.25 -13.13 6.39
C GLN A 252 13.60 -13.52 7.84
N PRO A 253 14.75 -14.16 8.13
CA PRO A 253 15.10 -14.63 9.48
C PRO A 253 15.08 -13.52 10.55
N ALA A 254 15.45 -12.29 10.22
CA ALA A 254 15.40 -11.15 11.13
C ALA A 254 13.98 -10.91 11.70
N SER A 255 12.94 -11.17 10.93
CA SER A 255 11.55 -11.01 11.38
C SER A 255 11.16 -11.95 12.52
N ALA A 256 11.88 -13.07 12.72
CA ALA A 256 11.63 -13.94 13.88
C ALA A 256 12.02 -13.26 15.19
N ILE A 257 13.17 -12.58 15.19
CA ILE A 257 13.67 -11.83 16.36
C ILE A 257 12.72 -10.66 16.67
N ASP A 258 12.30 -9.95 15.63
CA ASP A 258 11.38 -8.82 15.78
C ASP A 258 10.04 -9.26 16.40
N LYS A 259 9.48 -10.39 15.95
CA LYS A 259 8.23 -10.94 16.51
C LYS A 259 8.37 -11.33 17.97
N MET A 260 9.46 -12.00 18.33
CA MET A 260 9.73 -12.41 19.69
C MET A 260 9.90 -11.18 20.61
N THR A 261 10.67 -10.20 20.18
CA THR A 261 10.90 -8.95 20.92
C THR A 261 9.58 -8.18 21.12
N ASN A 262 8.77 -8.06 20.06
CA ASN A 262 7.46 -7.38 20.13
C ASN A 262 6.50 -8.13 21.06
N PHE A 263 6.47 -9.46 21.01
CA PHE A 263 5.64 -10.27 21.90
C PHE A 263 6.03 -10.08 23.37
N TYR A 264 7.33 -10.11 23.71
CA TYR A 264 7.75 -9.87 25.09
C TYR A 264 7.41 -8.46 25.55
N ARG A 265 7.60 -7.45 24.70
CA ARG A 265 7.17 -6.09 25.02
C ARG A 265 5.66 -6.01 25.26
N GLN A 266 4.85 -6.63 24.41
CA GLN A 266 3.41 -6.69 24.57
C GLN A 266 3.03 -7.41 25.88
N ALA A 267 3.68 -8.52 26.20
CA ALA A 267 3.43 -9.29 27.42
C ALA A 267 3.81 -8.55 28.71
N ILE A 268 4.82 -7.66 28.65
CA ILE A 268 5.22 -6.82 29.78
C ILE A 268 4.26 -5.64 29.97
N GLU A 269 3.82 -5.03 28.87
CA GLU A 269 2.99 -3.80 28.92
C GLU A 269 1.49 -4.09 29.04
N LEU A 270 1.03 -5.28 28.62
CA LEU A 270 -0.38 -5.67 28.63
C LEU A 270 -0.59 -6.98 29.41
N ASP A 271 -1.35 -6.94 30.50
CA ASP A 271 -1.79 -8.13 31.25
C ASP A 271 -2.89 -8.94 30.56
N ASP A 272 -3.13 -8.70 29.29
CA ASP A 272 -4.30 -9.22 28.57
C ASP A 272 -4.01 -10.38 27.66
N ILE A 273 -2.79 -10.84 27.59
CA ILE A 273 -2.44 -12.01 26.80
C ILE A 273 -3.01 -13.24 27.46
N LYS A 274 -3.80 -13.99 26.71
CA LYS A 274 -4.37 -15.27 27.14
C LYS A 274 -3.50 -16.44 26.69
N HIS A 275 -3.09 -16.42 25.45
CA HIS A 275 -2.33 -17.49 24.83
C HIS A 275 -1.53 -16.98 23.63
N VAL A 276 -0.41 -17.63 23.34
CA VAL A 276 0.34 -17.42 22.11
C VAL A 276 0.57 -18.74 21.41
N GLU A 277 0.39 -18.74 20.11
CA GLU A 277 0.68 -19.89 19.26
C GLU A 277 1.52 -19.47 18.08
N THR A 278 2.58 -20.22 17.82
CA THR A 278 3.51 -19.97 16.71
C THR A 278 3.63 -21.18 15.82
N LYS A 279 3.76 -20.97 14.50
CA LYS A 279 4.05 -22.05 13.53
C LYS A 279 5.25 -21.63 12.67
N ASP A 280 6.39 -22.29 12.84
CA ASP A 280 7.66 -22.11 12.11
C ASP A 280 8.10 -20.63 12.00
N ASN A 281 7.79 -19.79 12.99
CA ASN A 281 7.95 -18.33 12.93
C ASN A 281 7.24 -17.62 11.75
N LEU A 282 6.54 -18.37 10.91
CA LEU A 282 5.79 -17.83 9.78
C LEU A 282 4.48 -17.19 10.22
N LEU A 283 3.89 -17.72 11.28
CA LEU A 283 2.60 -17.30 11.81
C LEU A 283 2.67 -17.21 13.34
N TRP A 284 2.42 -16.02 13.86
CA TRP A 284 2.26 -15.74 15.29
C TRP A 284 0.85 -15.29 15.58
N ARG A 285 0.22 -15.89 16.59
CA ARG A 285 -1.13 -15.57 17.06
C ARG A 285 -1.07 -15.29 18.54
N VAL A 286 -1.42 -14.06 18.92
CA VAL A 286 -1.48 -13.63 20.31
C VAL A 286 -2.94 -13.46 20.69
N GLU A 287 -3.52 -14.45 21.37
CA GLU A 287 -4.90 -14.40 21.82
C GLU A 287 -5.03 -13.47 23.03
N LEU A 288 -5.92 -12.49 22.94
CA LEU A 288 -6.17 -11.49 23.98
C LEU A 288 -7.42 -11.87 24.80
N LYS A 289 -7.40 -11.61 26.11
CA LYS A 289 -8.56 -11.75 27.02
C LYS A 289 -9.60 -10.69 26.78
N LYS A 290 -9.15 -9.46 26.49
CA LYS A 290 -9.98 -8.29 26.19
C LYS A 290 -9.24 -7.32 25.28
N LEU A 291 -9.99 -6.43 24.62
CA LEU A 291 -9.40 -5.34 23.85
C LEU A 291 -9.05 -4.18 24.79
N ASN A 292 -7.81 -3.73 24.71
CA ASN A 292 -7.30 -2.59 25.45
C ASN A 292 -6.97 -1.42 24.52
N LYS A 293 -7.03 -0.20 25.08
CA LYS A 293 -6.49 0.98 24.42
C LYS A 293 -4.98 0.79 24.19
N GLY A 294 -4.50 1.17 23.00
CA GLY A 294 -3.08 1.10 22.66
C GLY A 294 -2.60 -0.24 22.12
N ILE A 295 -3.51 -1.19 21.81
CA ILE A 295 -3.15 -2.45 21.11
C ILE A 295 -2.46 -2.18 19.77
N ASP A 296 -2.78 -1.07 19.11
CA ASP A 296 -2.18 -0.61 17.87
C ASP A 296 -0.66 -0.36 17.97
N ARG A 297 -0.13 -0.11 19.17
CA ARG A 297 1.31 0.05 19.42
C ARG A 297 2.10 -1.25 19.28
N PHE A 298 1.43 -2.39 19.35
CA PHE A 298 2.04 -3.72 19.26
C PHE A 298 1.85 -4.39 17.90
N LYS A 299 1.38 -3.64 16.91
CA LYS A 299 1.34 -4.17 15.55
C LYS A 299 2.76 -4.49 15.08
N LEU A 300 2.89 -5.62 14.41
CA LEU A 300 4.11 -6.05 13.76
C LEU A 300 3.75 -6.73 12.45
N ASN A 301 4.68 -6.72 11.53
CA ASN A 301 4.52 -7.25 10.18
C ASN A 301 4.87 -8.75 10.09
N SER A 302 4.87 -9.28 8.88
CA SER A 302 5.38 -10.63 8.56
C SER A 302 4.64 -11.77 9.26
N GLY A 303 3.33 -11.62 9.50
CA GLY A 303 2.48 -12.66 10.06
C GLY A 303 2.38 -12.66 11.58
N TYR A 304 2.37 -11.49 12.21
CA TYR A 304 2.05 -11.29 13.61
C TYR A 304 0.60 -10.78 13.75
N PHE A 305 -0.24 -11.52 14.46
CA PHE A 305 -1.65 -11.20 14.64
C PHE A 305 -2.04 -11.26 16.12
N SER A 306 -2.86 -10.29 16.54
CA SER A 306 -3.55 -10.28 17.82
C SER A 306 -5.02 -10.58 17.66
#